data_b63cd298130e64600082af6fb797761a
#
_entry.id   b63cd298130e64600082af6fb797761a
#
_cell.length_a   1.000
_cell.length_b   1.000
_cell.length_c   1.000
_cell.angle_alpha   90.00
_cell.angle_beta   90.00
_cell.angle_gamma   90.00
#
_symmetry.space_group_name_H-M   'P 1'
#
loop_
_entity.id
_entity.type
_entity.pdbx_description
1 polymer ?
#
loop_
_entity_poly.entity_id
_entity_poly.type
_entity_poly.pdbx_seq_one_letter_code
_entity_poly.pdbx_strand_id
1 'polypeptide(L)'
;LVQGGVITGDEAVGVSISSDEENFNGILVTGDSDYVIADAHIDLDGHGYNDFIGSGAGIAAIDNVHLTIQDSELTVNGVTRCAVHVGGDSVVHVDNCRIENSSPDDADWMGDFSWGIAVTGTNRLVQLCDNGTVYYTNCDLKTNGWGILSIDGSEDSIKMVVKNSR
;
A
#
# COMPACT_ATOMS: atom_id res chain seq x y z
N LEU A 1 8.44 -5.89 11.26
CA LEU A 1 7.26 -5.03 11.33
C LEU A 1 7.37 -4.09 12.52
N VAL A 2 7.37 -2.81 12.26
CA VAL A 2 7.25 -1.78 13.30
C VAL A 2 5.76 -1.50 13.46
N GLN A 3 5.23 -1.68 14.65
CA GLN A 3 3.82 -1.43 14.96
C GLN A 3 3.67 -0.20 15.85
N GLY A 4 2.91 0.79 15.39
CA GLY A 4 2.60 2.00 16.16
C GLY A 4 1.47 1.82 17.18
N GLY A 5 0.59 0.85 16.98
CA GLY A 5 -0.55 0.57 17.83
C GLY A 5 -1.50 -0.46 17.24
N VAL A 6 -2.56 -0.74 17.95
CA VAL A 6 -3.61 -1.66 17.50
C VAL A 6 -4.93 -0.89 17.43
N ILE A 7 -5.54 -0.87 16.25
CA ILE A 7 -6.92 -0.41 16.07
C ILE A 7 -7.82 -1.62 16.30
N THR A 8 -8.76 -1.50 17.21
CA THR A 8 -9.70 -2.59 17.54
C THR A 8 -11.05 -2.34 16.88
N GLY A 9 -11.66 -3.40 16.38
CA GLY A 9 -12.92 -3.34 15.63
C GLY A 9 -12.72 -3.64 14.14
N ASP A 10 -13.71 -3.33 13.36
CA ASP A 10 -13.81 -3.61 11.92
C ASP A 10 -13.68 -2.33 11.06
N GLU A 11 -13.31 -1.20 11.67
CA GLU A 11 -13.16 0.06 10.97
C GLU A 11 -12.10 0.98 11.58
N ALA A 12 -11.50 1.82 10.73
CA ALA A 12 -10.67 2.97 11.08
C ALA A 12 -11.22 4.21 10.37
N VAL A 13 -11.90 5.07 11.10
CA VAL A 13 -12.56 6.27 10.55
C VAL A 13 -11.95 7.54 11.12
N GLY A 14 -11.60 8.48 10.25
CA GLY A 14 -11.05 9.78 10.64
C GLY A 14 -9.66 9.69 11.30
N VAL A 15 -8.90 8.64 11.03
CA VAL A 15 -7.57 8.45 11.62
C VAL A 15 -6.53 9.29 10.89
N SER A 16 -5.55 9.82 11.65
CA SER A 16 -4.37 10.49 11.10
C SER A 16 -3.13 9.76 11.59
N ILE A 17 -2.32 9.28 10.66
CA ILE A 17 -1.11 8.51 10.94
C ILE A 17 0.04 9.18 10.21
N SER A 18 1.09 9.53 10.94
CA SER A 18 2.33 10.08 10.40
C SER A 18 3.53 9.38 11.03
N SER A 19 4.53 9.05 10.20
CA SER A 19 5.77 8.42 10.68
C SER A 19 6.90 8.69 9.69
N ASP A 20 8.10 8.92 10.23
CA ASP A 20 9.38 8.97 9.52
C ASP A 20 10.25 7.73 9.76
N GLU A 21 9.66 6.69 10.35
CA GLU A 21 10.38 5.46 10.65
C GLU A 21 10.48 4.54 9.42
N GLU A 22 11.67 3.95 9.28
CA GLU A 22 11.92 2.92 8.29
C GLU A 22 11.00 1.71 8.51
N ASN A 23 10.50 1.17 7.41
CA ASN A 23 9.69 -0.05 7.41
C ASN A 23 8.39 0.03 8.25
N PHE A 24 7.90 1.24 8.50
CA PHE A 24 6.64 1.44 9.21
C PHE A 24 5.45 1.24 8.27
N ASN A 25 4.51 0.38 8.63
CA ASN A 25 3.22 0.26 7.96
C ASN A 25 2.21 1.23 8.58
N GLY A 26 1.53 2.02 7.76
CA GLY A 26 0.48 2.91 8.24
C GLY A 26 -0.68 2.11 8.85
N ILE A 27 -1.34 1.29 8.05
CA ILE A 27 -2.37 0.35 8.52
C ILE A 27 -2.08 -1.03 7.93
N LEU A 28 -2.09 -2.05 8.79
CA LEU A 28 -1.97 -3.44 8.38
C LEU A 28 -3.25 -4.19 8.79
N VAL A 29 -3.94 -4.74 7.80
CA VAL A 29 -5.12 -5.59 7.99
C VAL A 29 -4.77 -7.01 7.57
N THR A 30 -5.02 -7.97 8.44
CA THR A 30 -4.66 -9.38 8.22
C THR A 30 -5.77 -10.33 8.64
N GLY A 31 -5.65 -11.57 8.20
CA GLY A 31 -6.54 -12.65 8.61
C GLY A 31 -7.75 -12.79 7.67
N ASP A 32 -8.84 -13.31 8.20
CA ASP A 32 -10.12 -13.47 7.50
C ASP A 32 -11.08 -12.40 8.05
N SER A 33 -11.10 -11.23 7.42
CA SER A 33 -11.80 -10.07 7.97
C SER A 33 -12.38 -9.16 6.89
N ASP A 34 -13.53 -8.58 7.21
CA ASP A 34 -14.09 -7.42 6.53
C ASP A 34 -13.67 -6.17 7.29
N TYR A 35 -13.08 -5.17 6.62
CA TYR A 35 -12.57 -3.97 7.27
C TYR A 35 -12.82 -2.71 6.43
N VAL A 36 -13.07 -1.59 7.11
CA VAL A 36 -13.30 -0.29 6.47
C VAL A 36 -12.27 0.73 6.96
N ILE A 37 -11.64 1.43 6.03
CA ILE A 37 -10.82 2.62 6.29
C ILE A 37 -11.52 3.79 5.59
N ALA A 38 -11.91 4.80 6.35
CA ALA A 38 -12.63 5.96 5.82
C ALA A 38 -12.10 7.27 6.41
N ASP A 39 -12.07 8.33 5.59
CA ASP A 39 -11.61 9.66 6.01
C ASP A 39 -10.21 9.60 6.69
N ALA A 40 -9.36 8.70 6.23
CA ALA A 40 -8.02 8.53 6.79
C ALA A 40 -7.03 9.47 6.12
N HIS A 41 -6.09 9.98 6.91
CA HIS A 41 -4.94 10.73 6.43
C HIS A 41 -3.66 10.00 6.86
N ILE A 42 -2.91 9.46 5.89
CA ILE A 42 -1.70 8.70 6.11
C ILE A 42 -0.54 9.41 5.43
N ASP A 43 0.47 9.80 6.19
CA ASP A 43 1.67 10.50 5.73
C ASP A 43 2.92 9.80 6.25
N LEU A 44 3.60 9.06 5.37
CA LEU A 44 4.75 8.26 5.73
C LEU A 44 5.99 8.72 4.95
N ASP A 45 7.05 9.04 5.68
CA ASP A 45 8.38 9.25 5.15
C ASP A 45 9.32 8.14 5.65
N GLY A 46 10.37 7.81 4.89
CA GLY A 46 11.25 6.68 5.20
C GLY A 46 11.01 5.48 4.28
N HIS A 47 11.99 4.58 4.26
CA HIS A 47 12.01 3.49 3.29
C HIS A 47 11.23 2.26 3.75
N GLY A 48 10.71 1.51 2.80
CA GLY A 48 10.18 0.18 3.04
C GLY A 48 11.31 -0.86 3.08
N TYR A 49 10.99 -2.07 3.50
CA TYR A 49 11.95 -3.17 3.52
C TYR A 49 11.76 -4.12 2.33
N ASN A 50 10.53 -4.48 2.05
CA ASN A 50 10.19 -5.38 0.95
C ASN A 50 8.75 -5.13 0.50
N ASP A 51 8.58 -4.57 -0.68
CA ASP A 51 7.27 -4.23 -1.24
C ASP A 51 6.46 -5.45 -1.69
N PHE A 52 7.11 -6.60 -1.97
CA PHE A 52 6.41 -7.84 -2.34
C PHE A 52 5.62 -8.46 -1.18
N ILE A 53 5.99 -8.16 0.05
CA ILE A 53 5.28 -8.62 1.25
C ILE A 53 4.57 -7.50 2.00
N GLY A 54 4.48 -6.32 1.40
CA GLY A 54 3.82 -5.15 1.98
C GLY A 54 4.54 -4.55 3.19
N SER A 55 5.84 -4.83 3.35
CA SER A 55 6.63 -4.31 4.47
C SER A 55 6.97 -2.85 4.25
N GLY A 56 6.44 -1.97 5.09
CA GLY A 56 6.54 -0.52 4.95
C GLY A 56 5.44 0.12 4.10
N ALA A 57 4.40 -0.61 3.72
CA ALA A 57 3.30 -0.06 2.93
C ALA A 57 2.48 0.99 3.70
N GLY A 58 1.89 1.94 2.99
CA GLY A 58 0.91 2.86 3.57
C GLY A 58 -0.28 2.10 4.16
N ILE A 59 -0.92 1.28 3.36
CA ILE A 59 -1.94 0.31 3.77
C ILE A 59 -1.58 -1.06 3.19
N ALA A 60 -1.62 -2.10 4.01
CA ALA A 60 -1.44 -3.46 3.57
C ALA A 60 -2.64 -4.33 3.96
N ALA A 61 -3.18 -5.07 2.98
CA ALA A 61 -4.18 -6.12 3.16
C ALA A 61 -3.55 -7.44 2.76
N ILE A 62 -3.46 -8.39 3.68
CA ILE A 62 -2.83 -9.69 3.46
C ILE A 62 -3.67 -10.82 4.06
N ASP A 63 -3.50 -12.03 3.54
CA ASP A 63 -4.26 -13.25 3.84
C ASP A 63 -5.60 -13.32 3.07
N ASN A 64 -6.74 -13.10 3.72
CA ASN A 64 -8.09 -13.16 3.11
C ASN A 64 -8.95 -11.97 3.59
N VAL A 65 -8.46 -10.76 3.34
CA VAL A 65 -9.11 -9.53 3.78
C VAL A 65 -10.04 -8.98 2.72
N HIS A 66 -11.25 -8.59 3.10
CA HIS A 66 -12.11 -7.73 2.32
C HIS A 66 -12.01 -6.30 2.86
N LEU A 67 -11.25 -5.45 2.19
CA LEU A 67 -10.97 -4.09 2.63
C LEU A 67 -11.66 -3.07 1.74
N THR A 68 -12.34 -2.11 2.37
CA THR A 68 -12.79 -0.88 1.72
C THR A 68 -11.98 0.30 2.23
N ILE A 69 -11.36 1.06 1.31
CA ILE A 69 -10.67 2.32 1.59
C ILE A 69 -11.44 3.41 0.86
N GLN A 70 -11.95 4.39 1.58
CA GLN A 70 -12.76 5.43 0.98
C GLN A 70 -12.46 6.83 1.53
N ASP A 71 -12.66 7.86 0.70
CA ASP A 71 -12.56 9.27 1.07
C ASP A 71 -11.25 9.61 1.80
N SER A 72 -10.14 8.95 1.44
CA SER A 72 -8.89 8.98 2.18
C SER A 72 -7.74 9.56 1.37
N GLU A 73 -6.74 10.11 2.08
CA GLU A 73 -5.53 10.66 1.50
C GLU A 73 -4.31 9.89 2.03
N LEU A 74 -3.51 9.36 1.10
CA LEU A 74 -2.27 8.65 1.39
C LEU A 74 -1.10 9.35 0.69
N THR A 75 -0.12 9.77 1.47
CA THR A 75 1.18 10.23 0.97
C THR A 75 2.26 9.33 1.54
N VAL A 76 3.01 8.66 0.68
CA VAL A 76 4.11 7.79 1.09
C VAL A 76 5.36 8.13 0.29
N ASN A 77 6.46 8.32 0.99
CA ASN A 77 7.76 8.64 0.41
C ASN A 77 8.82 7.64 0.86
N GLY A 78 9.55 7.07 -0.08
CA GLY A 78 10.61 6.11 0.20
C GLY A 78 10.78 5.08 -0.89
N VAL A 79 11.93 4.40 -0.93
CA VAL A 79 12.17 3.27 -1.83
C VAL A 79 11.63 1.97 -1.24
N THR A 80 11.36 0.98 -2.06
CA THR A 80 10.77 -0.34 -1.69
C THR A 80 9.50 -0.22 -0.83
N ARG A 81 8.77 0.87 -1.01
CA ARG A 81 7.53 1.16 -0.29
C ARG A 81 6.39 1.31 -1.29
N CYS A 82 5.29 0.64 -1.06
CA CYS A 82 4.05 0.86 -1.82
C CYS A 82 3.02 1.62 -0.96
N ALA A 83 2.16 2.38 -1.61
CA ALA A 83 1.08 3.05 -0.90
C ALA A 83 0.01 2.03 -0.47
N VAL A 84 -0.37 1.13 -1.37
CA VAL A 84 -1.31 0.04 -1.08
C VAL A 84 -0.71 -1.28 -1.52
N HIS A 85 -0.63 -2.23 -0.59
CA HIS A 85 -0.24 -3.61 -0.84
C HIS A 85 -1.45 -4.54 -0.68
N VAL A 86 -1.62 -5.44 -1.63
CA VAL A 86 -2.69 -6.44 -1.61
C VAL A 86 -2.08 -7.81 -1.88
N GLY A 87 -2.13 -8.67 -0.89
CA GLY A 87 -1.57 -10.02 -0.96
C GLY A 87 -2.55 -11.10 -0.48
N GLY A 88 -2.20 -12.35 -0.72
CA GLY A 88 -3.06 -13.49 -0.43
C GLY A 88 -4.31 -13.50 -1.32
N ASP A 89 -5.44 -13.90 -0.76
CA ASP A 89 -6.75 -13.89 -1.43
C ASP A 89 -7.54 -12.59 -1.16
N SER A 90 -6.83 -11.52 -0.75
CA SER A 90 -7.48 -10.27 -0.34
C SER A 90 -8.17 -9.54 -1.49
N VAL A 91 -9.30 -8.91 -1.19
CA VAL A 91 -10.07 -8.06 -2.10
C VAL A 91 -10.14 -6.65 -1.53
N VAL A 92 -9.61 -5.67 -2.27
CA VAL A 92 -9.55 -4.29 -1.83
C VAL A 92 -10.33 -3.38 -2.77
N HIS A 93 -11.22 -2.58 -2.20
CA HIS A 93 -11.92 -1.51 -2.90
C HIS A 93 -11.39 -0.15 -2.43
N VAL A 94 -10.92 0.65 -3.37
CA VAL A 94 -10.42 2.01 -3.12
C VAL A 94 -11.31 2.98 -3.88
N ASP A 95 -12.04 3.82 -3.17
CA ASP A 95 -12.99 4.75 -3.76
C ASP A 95 -12.78 6.19 -3.28
N ASN A 96 -12.79 7.12 -4.21
CA ASN A 96 -12.67 8.56 -3.94
C ASN A 96 -11.43 8.94 -3.10
N CYS A 97 -10.29 8.30 -3.38
CA CYS A 97 -9.05 8.51 -2.65
C CYS A 97 -8.03 9.30 -3.47
N ARG A 98 -7.20 10.06 -2.76
CA ARG A 98 -5.98 10.65 -3.31
C ARG A 98 -4.77 9.90 -2.78
N ILE A 99 -3.97 9.35 -3.67
CA ILE A 99 -2.81 8.55 -3.30
C ILE A 99 -1.58 9.05 -4.06
N GLU A 100 -0.59 9.50 -3.32
CA GLU A 100 0.71 9.91 -3.84
C GLU A 100 1.81 9.03 -3.23
N ASN A 101 2.61 8.43 -4.12
CA ASN A 101 3.76 7.65 -3.74
C ASN A 101 5.00 8.22 -4.42
N SER A 102 6.02 8.53 -3.65
CA SER A 102 7.26 9.11 -4.16
C SER A 102 8.48 8.38 -3.64
N SER A 103 9.59 8.52 -4.36
CA SER A 103 10.90 8.03 -3.98
C SER A 103 11.88 9.18 -4.09
N PRO A 104 12.74 9.41 -3.08
CA PRO A 104 13.81 10.40 -3.19
C PRO A 104 14.79 10.03 -4.31
N ASP A 105 15.31 11.04 -5.01
CA ASP A 105 16.18 10.84 -6.17
C ASP A 105 17.57 10.27 -5.83
N ASP A 106 17.99 10.41 -4.60
CA ASP A 106 19.33 10.08 -4.10
C ASP A 106 19.34 8.97 -3.05
N ALA A 107 18.27 8.20 -2.97
CA ALA A 107 18.17 7.15 -1.98
C ALA A 107 19.17 6.03 -2.24
N ASP A 108 20.10 5.89 -1.31
CA ASP A 108 21.08 4.81 -1.26
C ASP A 108 20.57 3.66 -0.37
N TRP A 109 19.27 3.57 -0.27
CA TRP A 109 18.62 2.58 0.57
C TRP A 109 18.69 1.21 -0.05
N MET A 110 18.97 0.30 0.80
CA MET A 110 19.12 -1.11 0.48
C MET A 110 18.21 -1.93 1.43
N GLY A 111 16.95 -2.21 1.06
CA GLY A 111 16.03 -3.05 1.81
C GLY A 111 16.38 -4.54 1.82
N ASP A 112 15.44 -5.44 1.57
CA ASP A 112 15.69 -6.88 1.43
C ASP A 112 16.29 -7.23 0.06
N PHE A 113 17.57 -7.61 0.07
CA PHE A 113 18.39 -7.75 -1.11
C PHE A 113 18.47 -9.07 -1.78
N SER A 114 17.73 -10.04 -1.36
CA SER A 114 17.65 -11.30 -2.08
C SER A 114 17.27 -11.11 -3.57
N TRP A 115 16.67 -9.97 -3.90
CA TRP A 115 16.20 -9.63 -5.24
C TRP A 115 16.95 -8.49 -5.92
N GLY A 116 17.77 -7.75 -5.22
CA GLY A 116 18.61 -6.69 -5.79
C GLY A 116 17.86 -5.49 -6.37
N ILE A 117 16.67 -5.21 -5.91
CA ILE A 117 15.78 -4.18 -6.50
C ILE A 117 15.52 -2.97 -5.61
N ALA A 118 16.18 -2.83 -4.49
CA ALA A 118 16.03 -1.66 -3.63
C ALA A 118 16.94 -0.52 -4.08
N VAL A 119 16.53 0.20 -5.08
CA VAL A 119 17.23 1.37 -5.62
C VAL A 119 16.26 2.53 -5.75
N THR A 120 16.78 3.73 -5.91
CA THR A 120 16.00 4.94 -6.19
C THR A 120 14.95 4.68 -7.29
N GLY A 121 13.73 5.08 -7.05
CA GLY A 121 12.60 4.87 -7.96
C GLY A 121 11.93 3.50 -7.82
N THR A 122 12.48 2.59 -7.00
CA THR A 122 11.84 1.31 -6.71
C THR A 122 10.72 1.52 -5.70
N ASN A 123 9.69 2.16 -6.13
CA ASN A 123 8.45 2.30 -5.40
C ASN A 123 7.27 2.13 -6.36
N ARG A 124 6.21 1.59 -5.84
CA ARG A 124 4.98 1.37 -6.59
C ARG A 124 3.82 1.94 -5.78
N LEU A 125 2.90 2.61 -6.45
CA LEU A 125 1.70 3.08 -5.75
C LEU A 125 0.90 1.87 -5.25
N VAL A 126 0.75 0.86 -6.10
CA VAL A 126 0.07 -0.40 -5.77
C VAL A 126 0.96 -1.58 -6.09
N GLN A 127 1.07 -2.48 -5.15
CA GLN A 127 1.66 -3.80 -5.33
C GLN A 127 0.59 -4.86 -5.07
N LEU A 128 0.25 -5.61 -6.10
CA LEU A 128 -0.72 -6.68 -6.07
C LEU A 128 0.00 -8.01 -6.25
N CYS A 129 -0.12 -8.89 -5.27
CA CYS A 129 0.55 -10.19 -5.22
C CYS A 129 -0.43 -11.33 -5.02
N ASP A 130 0.04 -12.55 -5.20
CA ASP A 130 -0.71 -13.81 -5.02
C ASP A 130 -2.02 -13.83 -5.83
N ASN A 131 -3.16 -14.07 -5.20
CA ASN A 131 -4.49 -14.06 -5.80
C ASN A 131 -5.27 -12.76 -5.57
N GLY A 132 -4.58 -11.70 -5.13
CA GLY A 132 -5.20 -10.45 -4.74
C GLY A 132 -6.06 -9.81 -5.83
N THR A 133 -7.07 -9.10 -5.39
CA THR A 133 -7.95 -8.30 -6.27
C THR A 133 -8.04 -6.87 -5.76
N VAL A 134 -7.86 -5.89 -6.64
CA VAL A 134 -8.04 -4.48 -6.27
C VAL A 134 -8.91 -3.73 -7.29
N TYR A 135 -9.78 -2.88 -6.78
CA TYR A 135 -10.63 -1.96 -7.55
C TYR A 135 -10.33 -0.53 -7.14
N TYR A 136 -9.93 0.30 -8.11
CA TYR A 136 -9.81 1.75 -7.95
C TYR A 136 -10.97 2.44 -8.67
N THR A 137 -11.70 3.29 -7.94
CA THR A 137 -12.82 4.05 -8.50
C THR A 137 -12.72 5.51 -8.05
N ASN A 138 -12.83 6.45 -8.97
CA ASN A 138 -12.79 7.89 -8.70
C ASN A 138 -11.53 8.39 -7.96
N CYS A 139 -10.39 7.76 -8.18
CA CYS A 139 -9.15 8.06 -7.46
C CYS A 139 -8.23 9.00 -8.26
N ASP A 140 -7.43 9.79 -7.52
CA ASP A 140 -6.31 10.55 -8.04
C ASP A 140 -5.01 9.86 -7.60
N LEU A 141 -4.29 9.26 -8.57
CA LEU A 141 -3.16 8.37 -8.32
C LEU A 141 -1.89 8.96 -8.93
N LYS A 142 -0.86 9.21 -8.12
CA LYS A 142 0.38 9.82 -8.56
C LYS A 142 1.60 9.10 -8.01
N THR A 143 2.61 8.90 -8.86
CA THR A 143 3.93 8.40 -8.46
C THR A 143 5.03 8.98 -9.33
N ASN A 144 6.24 9.08 -8.79
CA ASN A 144 7.48 9.32 -9.54
C ASN A 144 8.32 8.05 -9.69
N GLY A 145 7.84 6.91 -9.16
CA GLY A 145 8.54 5.63 -9.19
C GLY A 145 8.30 4.80 -10.45
N TRP A 146 8.49 3.50 -10.32
CA TRP A 146 8.42 2.56 -11.45
C TRP A 146 7.04 2.42 -12.06
N GLY A 147 6.00 2.61 -11.29
CA GLY A 147 4.66 2.50 -11.83
C GLY A 147 3.56 2.78 -10.82
N ILE A 148 2.43 3.21 -11.34
CA ILE A 148 1.23 3.42 -10.52
C ILE A 148 0.69 2.07 -10.08
N LEU A 149 0.61 1.11 -11.00
CA LEU A 149 -0.06 -0.17 -10.82
C LEU A 149 0.90 -1.30 -11.16
N SER A 150 1.22 -2.15 -10.20
CA SER A 150 2.09 -3.30 -10.37
C SER A 150 1.38 -4.59 -9.94
N ILE A 151 1.51 -5.60 -10.79
CA ILE A 151 1.03 -6.96 -10.53
C ILE A 151 2.25 -7.87 -10.61
N ASP A 152 2.56 -8.51 -9.49
CA ASP A 152 3.65 -9.46 -9.36
C ASP A 152 3.11 -10.78 -8.79
N GLY A 153 2.44 -11.52 -9.63
CA GLY A 153 1.90 -12.84 -9.31
C GLY A 153 1.84 -13.69 -10.56
N SER A 154 1.86 -14.99 -10.38
CA SER A 154 1.77 -15.98 -11.45
C SER A 154 0.41 -16.67 -11.52
N GLU A 155 -0.52 -16.29 -10.65
CA GLU A 155 -1.80 -16.95 -10.55
C GLU A 155 -2.85 -16.33 -11.49
N ASP A 156 -3.69 -17.17 -12.06
CA ASP A 156 -4.72 -16.76 -13.04
C ASP A 156 -5.86 -15.93 -12.41
N SER A 157 -5.91 -15.84 -11.08
CA SER A 157 -6.99 -15.17 -10.34
C SER A 157 -6.69 -13.71 -9.96
N ILE A 158 -5.46 -13.23 -10.18
CA ILE A 158 -5.08 -11.85 -9.85
C ILE A 158 -5.85 -10.85 -10.69
N LYS A 159 -6.38 -9.79 -10.06
CA LYS A 159 -7.25 -8.86 -10.77
C LYS A 159 -7.07 -7.42 -10.32
N MET A 160 -6.90 -6.54 -11.27
CA MET A 160 -6.88 -5.10 -11.05
C MET A 160 -7.88 -4.38 -11.97
N VAL A 161 -8.69 -3.51 -11.40
CA VAL A 161 -9.69 -2.74 -12.13
C VAL A 161 -9.59 -1.26 -11.75
N VAL A 162 -9.50 -0.39 -12.74
CA VAL A 162 -9.44 1.06 -12.53
C VAL A 162 -10.57 1.73 -13.30
N LYS A 163 -11.38 2.55 -12.62
CA LYS A 163 -12.51 3.27 -13.19
C LYS A 163 -12.50 4.74 -12.77
N ASN A 164 -12.74 5.64 -13.73
CA ASN A 164 -12.88 7.08 -13.49
C ASN A 164 -11.72 7.69 -12.67
N SER A 165 -10.54 7.12 -12.76
CA SER A 165 -9.36 7.54 -12.00
C SER A 165 -8.31 8.12 -12.94
N ARG A 166 -7.41 8.93 -12.39
CA ARG A 166 -6.33 9.56 -13.15
C ARG A 166 -5.02 9.51 -12.40
#